data_bb2c207de52bc98804cd82af05d88b0b
#
_entry.id   bb2c207de52bc98804cd82af05d88b0b
#
_cell.length_a   1.000
_cell.length_b   1.000
_cell.length_c   1.000
_cell.angle_alpha   90.00
_cell.angle_beta   90.00
_cell.angle_gamma   90.00
#
_symmetry.space_group_name_H-M   'P 1'
#
loop_
_entity.id
_entity.type
_entity.pdbx_description
1 polymer ?
#
loop_
_entity_poly.entity_id
_entity_poly.type
_entity_poly.pdbx_seq_one_letter_code
_entity_poly.pdbx_strand_id
1 'polypeptide(L)'
;MTTDLLRRYARSPRGTRASDHTPCSHWQTHTVVAALRPTEFTATAVFDGPMDSITFRAYVEQVLVPTLRPGDVVVLDNLAVHKQPAVHAAIEQAGAHLRFLPPYSPDFNPIEQAFAKLKAFLRAARPRTFDQVCDLMRTALALFLSDECANYVRHCGYRVAT
;
A
#
# COMPACT_ATOMS: atom_id res chain seq x y z
N MET A 1 9.19 1.93 -1.95
CA MET A 1 8.99 2.86 -3.09
C MET A 1 10.13 3.85 -3.09
N THR A 2 10.76 4.12 -4.22
CA THR A 2 11.90 5.05 -4.34
C THR A 2 11.41 6.41 -4.84
N THR A 3 12.13 7.48 -4.55
CA THR A 3 11.81 8.85 -5.02
C THR A 3 12.03 9.06 -6.53
N ASP A 4 12.44 8.02 -7.27
CA ASP A 4 12.51 8.01 -8.73
C ASP A 4 11.16 7.77 -9.41
N LEU A 5 10.07 8.20 -8.81
CA LEU A 5 8.72 8.11 -9.36
C LEU A 5 8.58 8.89 -10.68
N LEU A 6 9.26 8.40 -11.72
CA LEU A 6 9.26 9.01 -13.04
C LEU A 6 8.09 8.50 -13.89
N ARG A 7 7.55 9.37 -14.71
CA ARG A 7 6.69 8.95 -15.80
C ARG A 7 7.53 8.20 -16.84
N ARG A 8 7.26 6.91 -17.04
CA ARG A 8 7.96 6.07 -18.03
C ARG A 8 7.54 6.37 -19.46
N TYR A 9 6.39 7.01 -19.65
CA TYR A 9 5.80 7.28 -20.95
C TYR A 9 5.26 8.71 -20.99
N ALA A 10 5.48 9.39 -22.10
CA ALA A 10 4.90 10.70 -22.40
C ALA A 10 4.30 10.67 -23.81
N ARG A 11 3.32 11.54 -24.06
CA ARG A 11 2.76 11.75 -25.39
C ARG A 11 3.17 13.14 -25.86
N SER A 12 3.62 13.25 -27.11
CA SER A 12 3.91 14.50 -27.78
C SER A 12 3.26 14.50 -29.17
N PRO A 13 3.06 15.65 -29.81
CA PRO A 13 2.62 15.72 -31.20
C PRO A 13 3.53 14.89 -32.12
N ARG A 14 2.95 14.37 -33.20
CA ARG A 14 3.69 13.55 -34.17
C ARG A 14 4.88 14.35 -34.71
N GLY A 15 6.07 13.73 -34.68
CA GLY A 15 7.32 14.36 -35.14
C GLY A 15 8.07 15.17 -34.07
N THR A 16 7.53 15.26 -32.84
CA THR A 16 8.23 15.91 -31.72
C THR A 16 8.62 14.89 -30.66
N ARG A 17 9.77 15.10 -29.98
CA ARG A 17 10.21 14.27 -28.88
C ARG A 17 9.68 14.82 -27.56
N ALA A 18 9.03 13.98 -26.77
CA ALA A 18 8.72 14.33 -25.37
C ALA A 18 10.02 14.30 -24.56
N SER A 19 10.43 15.46 -24.03
CA SER A 19 11.59 15.58 -23.14
C SER A 19 11.12 15.85 -21.73
N ASP A 20 11.72 15.20 -20.75
CA ASP A 20 11.51 15.47 -19.33
C ASP A 20 12.88 15.51 -18.62
N HIS A 21 13.01 16.31 -17.58
CA HIS A 21 14.22 16.45 -16.81
C HIS A 21 14.09 15.67 -15.51
N THR A 22 15.01 14.74 -15.30
CA THR A 22 15.14 14.00 -14.05
C THR A 22 16.21 14.67 -13.20
N PRO A 23 15.93 15.12 -11.98
CA PRO A 23 16.98 15.58 -11.08
C PRO A 23 17.92 14.43 -10.76
N CYS A 24 19.21 14.62 -10.96
CA CYS A 24 20.27 13.74 -10.49
C CYS A 24 20.47 13.98 -8.98
N SER A 25 19.70 13.32 -8.12
CA SER A 25 19.92 13.34 -6.67
C SER A 25 19.95 11.92 -6.14
N HIS A 26 20.49 11.73 -4.93
CA HIS A 26 20.46 10.44 -4.26
C HIS A 26 19.01 9.98 -4.07
N TRP A 27 18.72 8.79 -4.58
CA TRP A 27 17.40 8.16 -4.46
C TRP A 27 17.14 7.76 -3.00
N GLN A 28 16.08 8.28 -2.42
CA GLN A 28 15.61 7.82 -1.11
C GLN A 28 14.52 6.78 -1.30
N THR A 29 14.59 5.73 -0.50
CA THR A 29 13.58 4.69 -0.47
C THR A 29 12.61 4.98 0.65
N HIS A 30 11.33 5.14 0.33
CA HIS A 30 10.28 5.23 1.34
C HIS A 30 9.36 4.02 1.20
N THR A 31 8.98 3.45 2.33
CA THR A 31 8.05 2.32 2.35
C THR A 31 6.68 2.78 2.84
N VAL A 32 5.67 2.53 2.03
CA VAL A 32 4.27 2.77 2.38
C VAL A 32 3.63 1.43 2.68
N VAL A 33 3.03 1.31 3.85
CA VAL A 33 2.24 0.15 4.27
C VAL A 33 0.84 0.63 4.63
N ALA A 34 -0.16 -0.14 4.25
CA ALA A 34 -1.55 0.16 4.57
C ALA A 34 -2.37 -1.13 4.59
N ALA A 35 -3.52 -1.10 5.22
CA ALA A 35 -4.54 -2.13 5.08
C ALA A 35 -5.72 -1.56 4.28
N LEU A 36 -6.35 -2.41 3.47
CA LEU A 36 -7.55 -2.07 2.70
C LEU A 36 -8.74 -2.84 3.28
N ARG A 37 -9.74 -2.09 3.74
CA ARG A 37 -11.06 -2.60 4.05
C ARG A 37 -12.00 -2.38 2.86
N PRO A 38 -13.15 -3.08 2.80
CA PRO A 38 -14.15 -2.80 1.77
C PRO A 38 -14.67 -1.36 1.76
N THR A 39 -14.53 -0.64 2.86
CA THR A 39 -15.04 0.72 3.03
C THR A 39 -13.96 1.80 2.87
N GLU A 40 -12.71 1.48 3.19
CA GLU A 40 -11.66 2.50 3.30
C GLU A 40 -10.25 1.89 3.38
N PHE A 41 -9.25 2.72 3.21
CA PHE A 41 -7.90 2.42 3.69
C PHE A 41 -7.81 2.63 5.20
N THR A 42 -7.13 1.73 5.88
CA THR A 42 -6.86 1.83 7.32
C THR A 42 -5.40 1.47 7.61
N ALA A 43 -4.96 1.70 8.84
CA ALA A 43 -3.61 1.34 9.29
C ALA A 43 -2.50 1.79 8.34
N THR A 44 -2.60 3.02 7.80
CA THR A 44 -1.58 3.53 6.87
C THR A 44 -0.39 4.11 7.62
N ALA A 45 0.81 3.70 7.20
CA ALA A 45 2.07 4.23 7.70
C ALA A 45 3.07 4.45 6.56
N VAL A 46 3.92 5.46 6.71
CA VAL A 46 5.02 5.77 5.80
C VAL A 46 6.32 5.71 6.59
N PHE A 47 7.29 4.95 6.10
CA PHE A 47 8.59 4.77 6.73
C PHE A 47 9.68 5.35 5.84
N ASP A 48 10.63 6.04 6.43
CA ASP A 48 11.83 6.48 5.75
C ASP A 48 12.85 5.33 5.75
N GLY A 49 12.95 4.66 4.61
CA GLY A 49 13.80 3.50 4.40
C GLY A 49 13.05 2.23 3.97
N PRO A 50 13.80 1.14 3.78
CA PRO A 50 13.25 -0.19 3.51
C PRO A 50 12.56 -0.78 4.75
N MET A 51 11.58 -1.64 4.54
CA MET A 51 10.90 -2.38 5.60
C MET A 51 11.65 -3.68 5.90
N ASP A 52 12.05 -3.85 7.14
CA ASP A 52 12.57 -5.11 7.66
C ASP A 52 11.55 -5.83 8.55
N SER A 53 11.93 -6.98 9.08
CA SER A 53 11.09 -7.81 9.93
C SER A 53 10.71 -7.11 11.25
N ILE A 54 11.61 -6.32 11.82
CA ILE A 54 11.40 -5.62 13.09
C ILE A 54 10.41 -4.48 12.88
N THR A 55 10.63 -3.67 11.85
CA THR A 55 9.76 -2.56 11.48
C THR A 55 8.36 -3.03 11.10
N PHE A 56 8.26 -4.15 10.35
CA PHE A 56 6.95 -4.71 10.01
C PHE A 56 6.20 -5.21 11.24
N ARG A 57 6.87 -5.88 12.16
CA ARG A 57 6.27 -6.28 13.44
C ARG A 57 5.77 -5.07 14.23
N ALA A 58 6.59 -4.03 14.38
CA ALA A 58 6.19 -2.80 15.06
C ALA A 58 4.96 -2.15 14.39
N TYR A 59 4.93 -2.11 13.06
CA TYR A 59 3.75 -1.65 12.31
C TYR A 59 2.51 -2.47 12.66
N VAL A 60 2.61 -3.80 12.67
CA VAL A 60 1.46 -4.65 13.01
C VAL A 60 0.98 -4.38 14.42
N GLU A 61 1.87 -4.37 15.40
CA GLU A 61 1.51 -4.20 16.81
C GLU A 61 0.95 -2.80 17.12
N GLN A 62 1.54 -1.75 16.54
CA GLN A 62 1.24 -0.36 16.91
C GLN A 62 0.23 0.33 15.99
N VAL A 63 0.11 -0.11 14.75
CA VAL A 63 -0.71 0.58 13.74
C VAL A 63 -1.85 -0.29 13.23
N LEU A 64 -1.59 -1.56 12.88
CA LEU A 64 -2.62 -2.44 12.34
C LEU A 64 -3.54 -2.96 13.44
N VAL A 65 -3.01 -3.58 14.48
CA VAL A 65 -3.77 -4.22 15.57
C VAL A 65 -4.80 -3.28 16.19
N PRO A 66 -4.51 -2.00 16.49
CA PRO A 66 -5.51 -1.07 17.02
C PRO A 66 -6.72 -0.82 16.11
N THR A 67 -6.62 -1.13 14.82
CA THR A 67 -7.71 -0.97 13.86
C THR A 67 -8.53 -2.23 13.66
N LEU A 68 -8.06 -3.37 14.18
CA LEU A 68 -8.74 -4.66 14.02
C LEU A 68 -9.95 -4.78 14.94
N ARG A 69 -10.94 -5.52 14.46
CA ARG A 69 -12.14 -5.89 15.20
C ARG A 69 -12.17 -7.41 15.38
N PRO A 70 -12.72 -7.92 16.49
CA PRO A 70 -12.92 -9.36 16.65
C PRO A 70 -13.68 -9.94 15.45
N GLY A 71 -13.14 -11.03 14.89
CA GLY A 71 -13.69 -11.70 13.71
C GLY A 71 -13.18 -11.17 12.36
N ASP A 72 -12.37 -10.10 12.34
CA ASP A 72 -11.70 -9.66 11.10
C ASP A 72 -10.80 -10.76 10.54
N VAL A 73 -10.71 -10.82 9.22
CA VAL A 73 -9.74 -11.68 8.52
C VAL A 73 -8.67 -10.80 7.88
N VAL A 74 -7.47 -10.87 8.41
CA VAL A 74 -6.29 -10.17 7.86
C VAL A 74 -5.66 -11.07 6.80
N VAL A 75 -5.63 -10.57 5.56
CA VAL A 75 -5.02 -11.28 4.43
C VAL A 75 -3.69 -10.63 4.11
N LEU A 76 -2.61 -11.40 4.16
CA LEU A 76 -1.25 -10.97 3.81
C LEU A 76 -0.74 -11.79 2.63
N ASP A 77 0.18 -11.18 1.87
CA ASP A 77 0.94 -11.94 0.89
C ASP A 77 1.94 -12.90 1.56
N ASN A 78 2.58 -13.73 0.76
CA ASN A 78 3.41 -14.83 1.24
C ASN A 78 4.89 -14.43 1.45
N LEU A 79 5.19 -13.15 1.72
CA LEU A 79 6.54 -12.69 2.01
C LEU A 79 7.06 -13.22 3.37
N ALA A 80 8.36 -13.49 3.44
CA ALA A 80 8.98 -14.02 4.66
C ALA A 80 8.80 -13.07 5.87
N VAL A 81 8.84 -11.76 5.65
CA VAL A 81 8.64 -10.76 6.69
C VAL A 81 7.23 -10.79 7.32
N HIS A 82 6.23 -11.32 6.60
CA HIS A 82 4.86 -11.44 7.07
C HIS A 82 4.62 -12.70 7.90
N LYS A 83 5.49 -13.70 7.80
CA LYS A 83 5.33 -15.03 8.43
C LYS A 83 5.92 -15.14 9.84
N GLN A 84 6.19 -14.02 10.48
CA GLN A 84 6.75 -14.02 11.82
C GLN A 84 5.72 -14.53 12.84
N PRO A 85 6.10 -15.46 13.75
CA PRO A 85 5.19 -15.94 14.79
C PRO A 85 4.62 -14.81 15.66
N ALA A 86 5.40 -13.76 15.92
CA ALA A 86 4.95 -12.60 16.69
C ALA A 86 3.84 -11.81 15.98
N VAL A 87 3.92 -11.66 14.64
CA VAL A 87 2.86 -11.03 13.83
C VAL A 87 1.57 -11.83 13.91
N HIS A 88 1.66 -13.15 13.77
CA HIS A 88 0.51 -14.04 13.90
C HIS A 88 -0.14 -13.92 15.27
N ALA A 89 0.67 -14.03 16.33
CA ALA A 89 0.18 -13.95 17.70
C ALA A 89 -0.50 -12.59 18.00
N ALA A 90 0.07 -11.47 17.53
CA ALA A 90 -0.50 -10.14 17.74
C ALA A 90 -1.88 -9.99 17.07
N ILE A 91 -2.05 -10.50 15.85
CA ILE A 91 -3.33 -10.47 15.14
C ILE A 91 -4.38 -11.36 15.83
N GLU A 92 -3.99 -12.56 16.24
CA GLU A 92 -4.90 -13.49 16.94
C GLU A 92 -5.31 -12.97 18.33
N GLN A 93 -4.41 -12.35 19.08
CA GLN A 93 -4.71 -11.73 20.37
C GLN A 93 -5.72 -10.57 20.23
N ALA A 94 -5.76 -9.91 19.09
CA ALA A 94 -6.77 -8.91 18.76
C ALA A 94 -8.14 -9.52 18.40
N GLY A 95 -8.27 -10.86 18.41
CA GLY A 95 -9.49 -11.56 18.02
C GLY A 95 -9.71 -11.67 16.51
N ALA A 96 -8.70 -11.35 15.72
CA ALA A 96 -8.73 -11.45 14.27
C ALA A 96 -8.06 -12.74 13.78
N HIS A 97 -8.27 -13.10 12.51
CA HIS A 97 -7.72 -14.30 11.90
C HIS A 97 -6.72 -13.94 10.80
N LEU A 98 -5.52 -14.50 10.86
CA LEU A 98 -4.52 -14.31 9.80
C LEU A 98 -4.69 -15.37 8.70
N ARG A 99 -4.65 -14.93 7.44
CA ARG A 99 -4.61 -15.79 6.25
C ARG A 99 -3.52 -15.32 5.30
N PHE A 100 -2.83 -16.25 4.66
CA PHE A 100 -1.84 -15.95 3.63
C PHE A 100 -2.39 -16.25 2.25
N LEU A 101 -2.09 -15.36 1.31
CA LEU A 101 -2.36 -15.62 -0.10
C LEU A 101 -1.48 -16.78 -0.61
N PRO A 102 -1.95 -17.52 -1.63
CA PRO A 102 -1.08 -18.48 -2.31
C PRO A 102 0.17 -17.76 -2.85
N PRO A 103 1.30 -18.49 -2.99
CA PRO A 103 2.49 -17.93 -3.63
C PRO A 103 2.17 -17.43 -5.05
N TYR A 104 2.78 -16.31 -5.43
CA TYR A 104 2.65 -15.71 -6.77
C TYR A 104 1.21 -15.41 -7.22
N SER A 105 0.34 -15.01 -6.31
CA SER A 105 -1.07 -14.74 -6.58
C SER A 105 -1.47 -13.29 -6.29
N PRO A 106 -0.88 -12.28 -6.95
CA PRO A 106 -1.21 -10.87 -6.74
C PRO A 106 -2.66 -10.55 -7.12
N ASP A 107 -3.27 -11.32 -8.04
CA ASP A 107 -4.65 -11.14 -8.50
C ASP A 107 -5.69 -11.33 -7.38
N PHE A 108 -5.33 -12.05 -6.32
CA PHE A 108 -6.16 -12.19 -5.12
C PHE A 108 -5.90 -11.11 -4.06
N ASN A 109 -5.00 -10.15 -4.33
CA ASN A 109 -4.68 -9.09 -3.40
C ASN A 109 -5.30 -7.75 -3.83
N PRO A 110 -6.45 -7.34 -3.29
CA PRO A 110 -7.15 -6.13 -3.72
C PRO A 110 -6.34 -4.85 -3.50
N ILE A 111 -5.42 -4.83 -2.53
CA ILE A 111 -4.60 -3.65 -2.24
C ILE A 111 -3.61 -3.34 -3.37
N GLU A 112 -3.23 -4.31 -4.20
CA GLU A 112 -2.34 -4.09 -5.33
C GLU A 112 -2.94 -3.15 -6.37
N GLN A 113 -4.24 -3.29 -6.65
CA GLN A 113 -4.96 -2.40 -7.57
C GLN A 113 -5.05 -0.98 -7.00
N ALA A 114 -5.36 -0.87 -5.72
CA ALA A 114 -5.40 0.41 -5.02
C ALA A 114 -4.01 1.07 -4.99
N PHE A 115 -2.95 0.31 -4.74
CA PHE A 115 -1.57 0.81 -4.81
C PHE A 115 -1.14 1.19 -6.23
N ALA A 116 -1.67 0.56 -7.27
CA ALA A 116 -1.42 0.99 -8.65
C ALA A 116 -1.93 2.43 -8.89
N LYS A 117 -3.16 2.74 -8.45
CA LYS A 117 -3.73 4.10 -8.50
C LYS A 117 -2.91 5.07 -7.64
N LEU A 118 -2.59 4.69 -6.40
CA LEU A 118 -1.78 5.49 -5.50
C LEU A 118 -0.41 5.83 -6.09
N LYS A 119 0.29 4.84 -6.63
CA LYS A 119 1.58 5.04 -7.32
C LYS A 119 1.45 5.97 -8.52
N ALA A 120 0.35 5.90 -9.29
CA ALA A 120 0.09 6.81 -10.41
C ALA A 120 -0.08 8.26 -9.93
N PHE A 121 -0.82 8.47 -8.84
CA PHE A 121 -0.99 9.79 -8.22
C PHE A 121 0.35 10.36 -7.72
N LEU A 122 1.14 9.59 -6.98
CA LEU A 122 2.44 10.02 -6.48
C LEU A 122 3.42 10.33 -7.63
N ARG A 123 3.42 9.54 -8.71
CA ARG A 123 4.24 9.83 -9.90
C ARG A 123 3.83 11.15 -10.57
N ALA A 124 2.55 11.47 -10.59
CA ALA A 124 2.08 12.74 -11.16
C ALA A 124 2.50 13.94 -10.30
N ALA A 125 2.47 13.79 -8.98
CA ALA A 125 2.81 14.85 -8.02
C ALA A 125 4.33 15.04 -7.82
N ARG A 126 5.16 14.02 -8.14
CA ARG A 126 6.64 14.06 -8.08
C ARG A 126 7.19 14.53 -6.73
N PRO A 127 6.83 13.92 -5.59
CA PRO A 127 7.37 14.30 -4.29
C PRO A 127 8.89 14.09 -4.24
N ARG A 128 9.59 14.98 -3.55
CA ARG A 128 11.07 14.97 -3.45
C ARG A 128 11.57 14.73 -2.03
N THR A 129 10.73 14.99 -1.04
CA THR A 129 11.07 14.84 0.37
C THR A 129 10.09 13.87 1.05
N PHE A 130 10.51 13.32 2.18
CA PHE A 130 9.67 12.45 3.01
C PHE A 130 8.37 13.15 3.43
N ASP A 131 8.44 14.41 3.85
CA ASP A 131 7.26 15.18 4.26
C ASP A 131 6.28 15.35 3.10
N GLN A 132 6.78 15.65 1.90
CA GLN A 132 5.94 15.71 0.71
C GLN A 132 5.25 14.38 0.39
N VAL A 133 5.95 13.25 0.59
CA VAL A 133 5.33 11.92 0.44
C VAL A 133 4.23 11.74 1.47
N CYS A 134 4.46 12.10 2.73
CA CYS A 134 3.45 11.98 3.80
C CYS A 134 2.21 12.83 3.53
N ASP A 135 2.38 14.08 3.09
CA ASP A 135 1.26 14.99 2.80
C ASP A 135 0.46 14.53 1.58
N LEU A 136 1.15 14.08 0.53
CA LEU A 136 0.50 13.52 -0.64
C LEU A 136 -0.23 12.21 -0.32
N MET A 137 0.30 11.38 0.58
CA MET A 137 -0.38 10.17 1.04
C MET A 137 -1.70 10.50 1.71
N ARG A 138 -1.75 11.48 2.63
CA ARG A 138 -3.01 11.91 3.26
C ARG A 138 -4.03 12.33 2.21
N THR A 139 -3.63 13.17 1.25
CA THR A 139 -4.49 13.64 0.16
C THR A 139 -4.95 12.49 -0.73
N ALA A 140 -4.04 11.60 -1.13
CA ALA A 140 -4.33 10.49 -2.03
C ALA A 140 -5.30 9.48 -1.41
N LEU A 141 -5.15 9.18 -0.12
CA LEU A 141 -6.04 8.25 0.58
C LEU A 141 -7.48 8.77 0.66
N ALA A 142 -7.67 10.08 0.80
CA ALA A 142 -8.98 10.71 0.78
C ALA A 142 -9.70 10.61 -0.58
N LEU A 143 -8.99 10.28 -1.66
CA LEU A 143 -9.56 10.09 -3.00
C LEU A 143 -10.13 8.68 -3.23
N PHE A 144 -9.99 7.77 -2.27
CA PHE A 144 -10.55 6.44 -2.36
C PHE A 144 -11.92 6.40 -1.70
N LEU A 145 -12.95 6.27 -2.51
CA LEU A 145 -14.32 6.16 -2.05
C LEU A 145 -14.64 4.72 -1.59
N SER A 146 -15.60 4.57 -0.68
CA SER A 146 -16.02 3.24 -0.18
C SER A 146 -16.42 2.28 -1.29
N ASP A 147 -17.19 2.76 -2.29
CA ASP A 147 -17.60 1.92 -3.42
C ASP A 147 -16.40 1.44 -4.23
N GLU A 148 -15.39 2.28 -4.38
CA GLU A 148 -14.15 1.92 -5.08
C GLU A 148 -13.37 0.84 -4.30
N CYS A 149 -13.22 1.02 -2.99
CA CYS A 149 -12.58 0.01 -2.13
C CYS A 149 -13.33 -1.33 -2.18
N ALA A 150 -14.67 -1.29 -2.09
CA ALA A 150 -15.49 -2.48 -2.22
C ALA A 150 -15.34 -3.16 -3.59
N ASN A 151 -15.18 -2.38 -4.67
CA ASN A 151 -14.99 -2.93 -6.02
C ASN A 151 -13.65 -3.64 -6.16
N TYR A 152 -12.55 -3.13 -5.57
CA TYR A 152 -11.27 -3.84 -5.54
C TYR A 152 -11.39 -5.19 -4.83
N VAL A 153 -12.08 -5.21 -3.70
CA VAL A 153 -12.30 -6.44 -2.91
C VAL A 153 -13.14 -7.44 -3.71
N ARG A 154 -14.24 -7.01 -4.34
CA ARG A 154 -15.09 -7.87 -5.19
C ARG A 154 -14.35 -8.40 -6.41
N HIS A 155 -13.52 -7.56 -7.04
CA HIS A 155 -12.75 -7.94 -8.23
C HIS A 155 -11.80 -9.12 -7.94
N CYS A 156 -11.23 -9.18 -6.75
CA CYS A 156 -10.41 -10.31 -6.28
C CYS A 156 -11.22 -11.52 -5.81
N GLY A 157 -12.55 -11.54 -6.00
CA GLY A 157 -13.42 -12.67 -5.69
C GLY A 157 -13.91 -12.75 -4.23
N TYR A 158 -13.63 -11.74 -3.41
CA TYR A 158 -14.13 -11.70 -2.03
C TYR A 158 -15.56 -11.17 -1.96
N ARG A 159 -16.33 -11.72 -1.03
CA ARG A 159 -17.66 -11.19 -0.72
C ARG A 159 -17.54 -9.99 0.21
N VAL A 160 -18.24 -8.92 -0.11
CA VAL A 160 -18.38 -7.75 0.75
C VAL A 160 -19.75 -7.86 1.38
N ALA A 161 -19.78 -7.99 2.72
CA ALA A 161 -21.04 -7.92 3.46
C ALA A 161 -21.62 -6.51 3.28
N THR A 162 -22.87 -6.43 2.91
CA THR A 162 -23.66 -5.18 2.81
C THR A 162 -24.19 -4.82 4.19
#